data_09eb57a88d1980422ef513413c92dfd0
#
_entry.id   09eb57a88d1980422ef513413c92dfd0
#
_cell.length_a   1.000
_cell.length_b   1.000
_cell.length_c   1.000
_cell.angle_alpha   90.00
_cell.angle_beta   90.00
_cell.angle_gamma   90.00
#
_symmetry.space_group_name_H-M   'P 1'
#
loop_
_entity.id
_entity.type
_entity.pdbx_description
1 polymer ?
#
loop_
_entity_poly.entity_id
_entity_poly.type
_entity_poly.pdbx_seq_one_letter_code
_entity_poly.pdbx_strand_id
1 'polypeptide(L)'
;MTDPKVKKLPSNVLNAINQKMKTWRPAAWEEDISRNSLDNSPFENQPPISNRLDELKPLIDRLPEGMRKRFDILEMAARDTYPIPSGEDREGYAPGNDPQYWMSGLKDYIRMMDVALRHKVDVQSYFDFGCASGRVVRHFAAQSGVKTIWGSDINGRHTRWLLEFMPKHVKPIANHCIPSIPIPDNSVDLISAYSVFTHIDTFETCWLAELSRILRPGGLAYLTVHNEATWKVLRGELENPNNRLVQSIVKTDPSVREKLEHPLAEGRTVYRFTDFGPYRAQVFHSNNYLHQVWGRFFEIEEILDCHHVRQSVVVLRK
;
A
#
# COMPACT_ATOMS: atom_id res chain seq x y z
N MET A 1 7.75 60.72 -2.60
CA MET A 1 8.27 59.36 -2.48
C MET A 1 7.85 58.59 -3.73
N THR A 2 8.78 58.43 -4.66
CA THR A 2 8.53 57.81 -5.97
C THR A 2 8.68 56.31 -5.86
N ASP A 3 7.63 55.61 -6.30
CA ASP A 3 7.48 54.17 -6.38
C ASP A 3 8.68 53.51 -7.12
N PRO A 4 9.31 52.46 -6.59
CA PRO A 4 10.42 51.79 -7.26
C PRO A 4 9.91 51.09 -8.52
N LYS A 5 10.35 51.55 -9.70
CA LYS A 5 10.06 50.98 -11.02
C LYS A 5 10.36 49.46 -11.02
N VAL A 6 9.34 48.64 -11.00
CA VAL A 6 9.45 47.23 -11.33
C VAL A 6 10.04 47.12 -12.75
N LYS A 7 11.31 46.73 -12.85
CA LYS A 7 11.95 46.47 -14.15
C LYS A 7 11.19 45.34 -14.84
N LYS A 8 10.51 45.66 -15.96
CA LYS A 8 9.91 44.65 -16.82
C LYS A 8 10.98 43.67 -17.30
N LEU A 9 10.74 42.38 -17.12
CA LEU A 9 11.61 41.34 -17.66
C LEU A 9 11.72 41.48 -19.18
N PRO A 10 12.89 41.22 -19.79
CA PRO A 10 13.04 41.21 -21.24
C PRO A 10 12.05 40.25 -21.92
N SER A 11 11.57 40.59 -23.09
CA SER A 11 10.55 39.80 -23.81
C SER A 11 10.98 38.37 -24.16
N ASN A 12 12.29 38.16 -24.39
CA ASN A 12 12.86 36.82 -24.60
C ASN A 12 12.80 35.95 -23.34
N VAL A 13 12.98 36.54 -22.15
CA VAL A 13 12.87 35.85 -20.86
C VAL A 13 11.41 35.52 -20.57
N LEU A 14 10.49 36.45 -20.82
CA LEU A 14 9.05 36.22 -20.70
C LEU A 14 8.57 35.11 -21.67
N ASN A 15 9.06 35.12 -22.90
CA ASN A 15 8.74 34.07 -23.86
C ASN A 15 9.29 32.69 -23.46
N ALA A 16 10.50 32.64 -22.92
CA ALA A 16 11.09 31.39 -22.40
C ALA A 16 10.32 30.86 -21.19
N ILE A 17 9.91 31.75 -20.26
CA ILE A 17 9.04 31.39 -19.13
C ILE A 17 7.69 30.88 -19.62
N ASN A 18 7.06 31.59 -20.55
CA ASN A 18 5.76 31.17 -21.10
C ASN A 18 5.83 29.84 -21.87
N GLN A 19 6.93 29.58 -22.60
CA GLN A 19 7.14 28.26 -23.22
C GLN A 19 7.33 27.16 -22.17
N LYS A 20 8.14 27.39 -21.12
CA LYS A 20 8.28 26.45 -20.01
C LYS A 20 6.97 26.24 -19.28
N MET A 21 6.17 27.28 -19.06
CA MET A 21 4.84 27.15 -18.44
C MET A 21 3.86 26.37 -19.32
N LYS A 22 3.94 26.47 -20.66
CA LYS A 22 3.13 25.65 -21.57
C LYS A 22 3.49 24.16 -21.56
N THR A 23 4.73 23.84 -21.22
CA THR A 23 5.23 22.46 -21.07
C THR A 23 5.27 22.01 -19.61
N TRP A 24 4.99 22.92 -18.66
CA TRP A 24 4.91 22.60 -17.25
C TRP A 24 3.72 21.67 -17.01
N ARG A 25 3.96 20.52 -16.44
CA ARG A 25 2.94 19.61 -15.95
C ARG A 25 2.93 19.68 -14.43
N PRO A 26 1.75 19.65 -13.82
CA PRO A 26 1.66 19.55 -12.36
C PRO A 26 2.54 18.40 -11.86
N ALA A 27 3.16 18.56 -10.71
CA ALA A 27 3.80 17.43 -10.05
C ALA A 27 2.76 16.33 -9.79
N ALA A 28 3.20 15.08 -9.75
CA ALA A 28 2.30 13.94 -9.59
C ALA A 28 1.33 14.09 -8.40
N TRP A 29 1.80 14.69 -7.31
CA TRP A 29 1.01 14.94 -6.10
C TRP A 29 -0.10 16.01 -6.31
N GLU A 30 0.12 17.03 -7.15
CA GLU A 30 -0.90 18.05 -7.47
C GLU A 30 -2.07 17.44 -8.25
N GLU A 31 -1.77 16.52 -9.17
CA GLU A 31 -2.80 15.80 -9.92
C GLU A 31 -3.57 14.81 -9.03
N ASP A 32 -2.87 14.15 -8.09
CA ASP A 32 -3.50 13.22 -7.16
C ASP A 32 -4.47 13.93 -6.21
N ILE A 33 -4.11 15.12 -5.71
CA ILE A 33 -5.01 15.96 -4.91
C ILE A 33 -6.27 16.32 -5.70
N SER A 34 -6.11 16.74 -6.95
CA SER A 34 -7.25 17.21 -7.77
C SER A 34 -8.21 16.09 -8.16
N ARG A 35 -7.70 14.86 -8.36
CA ARG A 35 -8.53 13.72 -8.78
C ARG A 35 -9.29 13.07 -7.62
N ASN A 36 -8.67 12.98 -6.45
CA ASN A 36 -9.19 12.17 -5.34
C ASN A 36 -10.08 12.94 -4.38
N SER A 37 -10.05 14.29 -4.40
CA SER A 37 -10.82 15.10 -3.46
C SER A 37 -12.29 15.33 -3.86
N LEU A 38 -12.72 14.97 -5.07
CA LEU A 38 -13.99 15.38 -5.64
C LEU A 38 -14.96 14.26 -6.00
N ASP A 39 -14.59 12.99 -5.89
CA ASP A 39 -15.51 11.88 -6.18
C ASP A 39 -16.49 11.67 -5.00
N ASN A 40 -17.68 12.28 -5.15
CA ASN A 40 -18.80 12.16 -4.21
C ASN A 40 -19.88 11.18 -4.71
N SER A 41 -19.59 10.34 -5.70
CA SER A 41 -20.55 9.34 -6.16
C SER A 41 -20.96 8.39 -5.03
N PRO A 42 -22.22 7.92 -5.03
CA PRO A 42 -22.69 6.94 -4.05
C PRO A 42 -21.85 5.67 -4.09
N PHE A 43 -21.75 4.98 -2.96
CA PHE A 43 -21.11 3.68 -2.88
C PHE A 43 -22.11 2.57 -3.21
N GLU A 44 -21.69 1.64 -4.05
CA GLU A 44 -22.40 0.41 -4.35
C GLU A 44 -21.77 -0.72 -3.54
N ASN A 45 -22.32 -0.99 -2.36
CA ASN A 45 -21.80 -2.01 -1.47
C ASN A 45 -22.46 -3.36 -1.69
N GLN A 46 -21.70 -4.41 -1.46
CA GLN A 46 -22.19 -5.77 -1.39
C GLN A 46 -22.54 -6.17 0.06
N PRO A 47 -23.43 -7.13 0.29
CA PRO A 47 -23.75 -7.60 1.63
C PRO A 47 -22.52 -8.03 2.42
N PRO A 48 -22.54 -7.92 3.76
CA PRO A 48 -21.47 -8.42 4.62
C PRO A 48 -21.18 -9.91 4.39
N ILE A 49 -19.92 -10.29 4.60
CA ILE A 49 -19.53 -11.69 4.47
C ILE A 49 -20.22 -12.61 5.49
N SER A 50 -20.59 -12.09 6.66
CA SER A 50 -21.38 -12.79 7.67
C SER A 50 -22.71 -13.32 7.17
N ASN A 51 -23.28 -12.73 6.12
CA ASN A 51 -24.52 -13.16 5.47
C ASN A 51 -24.27 -14.18 4.34
N ARG A 52 -23.00 -14.53 4.07
CA ARG A 52 -22.57 -15.29 2.87
C ARG A 52 -21.56 -16.39 3.22
N LEU A 53 -21.65 -17.00 4.40
CA LEU A 53 -20.67 -17.94 4.94
C LEU A 53 -20.45 -19.17 4.04
N ASP A 54 -21.50 -19.64 3.38
CA ASP A 54 -21.39 -20.81 2.49
C ASP A 54 -20.47 -20.57 1.29
N GLU A 55 -20.35 -19.32 0.84
CA GLU A 55 -19.47 -18.96 -0.27
C GLU A 55 -17.98 -19.04 0.10
N LEU A 56 -17.65 -19.06 1.38
CA LEU A 56 -16.28 -19.21 1.87
C LEU A 56 -15.78 -20.66 1.85
N LYS A 57 -16.65 -21.65 1.94
CA LYS A 57 -16.27 -23.07 2.08
C LYS A 57 -15.24 -23.52 1.03
N PRO A 58 -15.43 -23.27 -0.29
CA PRO A 58 -14.45 -23.68 -1.30
C PRO A 58 -13.10 -22.97 -1.17
N LEU A 59 -13.08 -21.77 -0.57
CA LEU A 59 -11.84 -21.00 -0.32
C LEU A 59 -11.12 -21.51 0.93
N ILE A 60 -11.87 -21.89 1.97
CA ILE A 60 -11.35 -22.48 3.19
C ILE A 60 -10.67 -23.81 2.89
N ASP A 61 -11.25 -24.65 2.06
CA ASP A 61 -10.69 -25.95 1.67
C ASP A 61 -9.32 -25.83 0.99
N ARG A 62 -9.05 -24.70 0.35
CA ARG A 62 -7.76 -24.38 -0.30
C ARG A 62 -6.73 -23.74 0.62
N LEU A 63 -7.09 -23.44 1.87
CA LEU A 63 -6.13 -22.90 2.84
C LEU A 63 -5.14 -23.97 3.29
N PRO A 64 -3.91 -23.59 3.66
CA PRO A 64 -2.97 -24.51 4.31
C PRO A 64 -3.60 -25.17 5.54
N GLU A 65 -3.34 -26.46 5.73
CA GLU A 65 -3.90 -27.24 6.83
C GLU A 65 -3.63 -26.60 8.20
N GLY A 66 -2.40 -26.09 8.43
CA GLY A 66 -2.04 -25.42 9.67
C GLY A 66 -2.92 -24.19 9.95
N MET A 67 -3.32 -23.44 8.93
CA MET A 67 -4.22 -22.30 9.09
C MET A 67 -5.64 -22.76 9.43
N ARG A 68 -6.15 -23.78 8.75
CA ARG A 68 -7.48 -24.35 9.01
C ARG A 68 -7.61 -24.96 10.41
N LYS A 69 -6.52 -25.54 10.94
CA LYS A 69 -6.49 -26.09 12.30
C LYS A 69 -6.41 -25.03 13.41
N ARG A 70 -5.79 -23.88 13.11
CA ARG A 70 -5.57 -22.80 14.11
C ARG A 70 -6.73 -21.81 14.20
N PHE A 71 -7.49 -21.63 13.12
CA PHE A 71 -8.50 -20.57 13.02
C PHE A 71 -9.83 -21.13 12.57
N ASP A 72 -10.89 -20.79 13.28
CA ASP A 72 -12.26 -20.97 12.80
C ASP A 72 -12.62 -19.81 11.86
N ILE A 73 -12.40 -20.04 10.57
CA ILE A 73 -12.60 -19.03 9.52
C ILE A 73 -14.08 -18.64 9.41
N LEU A 74 -15.02 -19.57 9.64
CA LEU A 74 -16.44 -19.26 9.58
C LEU A 74 -16.87 -18.42 10.77
N GLU A 75 -16.35 -18.67 11.96
CA GLU A 75 -16.58 -17.82 13.13
C GLU A 75 -16.00 -16.42 12.90
N MET A 76 -14.78 -16.33 12.35
CA MET A 76 -14.17 -15.04 12.00
C MET A 76 -15.02 -14.29 10.98
N ALA A 77 -15.56 -14.97 9.97
CA ALA A 77 -16.45 -14.35 8.98
C ALA A 77 -17.79 -13.90 9.60
N ALA A 78 -18.34 -14.69 10.52
CA ALA A 78 -19.58 -14.31 11.21
C ALA A 78 -19.46 -13.03 12.04
N ARG A 79 -18.26 -12.70 12.53
CA ARG A 79 -17.98 -11.46 13.25
C ARG A 79 -17.88 -10.23 12.36
N ASP A 80 -17.61 -10.42 11.06
CA ASP A 80 -17.44 -9.31 10.11
C ASP A 80 -18.80 -8.94 9.48
N THR A 81 -19.49 -8.03 10.13
CA THR A 81 -20.82 -7.52 9.74
C THR A 81 -20.75 -6.26 8.87
N TYR A 82 -19.56 -5.81 8.48
CA TYR A 82 -19.38 -4.63 7.63
C TYR A 82 -19.68 -4.96 6.17
N PRO A 83 -20.27 -4.03 5.40
CA PRO A 83 -20.49 -4.26 3.98
C PRO A 83 -19.17 -4.52 3.24
N ILE A 84 -19.24 -5.15 2.09
CA ILE A 84 -18.07 -5.32 1.20
C ILE A 84 -18.10 -4.20 0.17
N PRO A 85 -17.01 -3.43 -0.04
CA PRO A 85 -16.97 -2.39 -1.05
C PRO A 85 -17.17 -2.97 -2.45
N SER A 86 -17.67 -2.19 -3.41
CA SER A 86 -17.80 -2.60 -4.81
C SER A 86 -16.44 -2.95 -5.43
N GLY A 87 -16.44 -3.67 -6.56
CA GLY A 87 -15.19 -4.04 -7.25
C GLY A 87 -14.33 -2.84 -7.62
N GLU A 88 -14.95 -1.69 -7.93
CA GLU A 88 -14.28 -0.44 -8.30
C GLU A 88 -13.54 0.21 -7.11
N ASP A 89 -14.06 -0.01 -5.90
CA ASP A 89 -13.50 0.55 -4.67
C ASP A 89 -12.49 -0.38 -3.97
N ARG A 90 -11.91 -1.38 -4.67
CA ARG A 90 -11.01 -2.41 -4.09
C ARG A 90 -9.55 -2.34 -4.53
N GLU A 91 -9.14 -1.32 -5.25
CA GLU A 91 -7.77 -1.21 -5.81
C GLU A 91 -7.30 -2.48 -6.53
N GLY A 92 -8.17 -3.08 -7.34
CA GLY A 92 -7.86 -4.28 -8.11
C GLY A 92 -7.83 -5.60 -7.33
N TYR A 93 -8.08 -5.60 -6.02
CA TYR A 93 -8.18 -6.82 -5.22
C TYR A 93 -9.51 -7.54 -5.46
N ALA A 94 -9.47 -8.67 -6.19
CA ALA A 94 -10.61 -9.53 -6.47
C ALA A 94 -11.90 -8.77 -6.86
N PRO A 95 -11.88 -7.94 -7.92
CA PRO A 95 -12.97 -6.98 -8.22
C PRO A 95 -14.34 -7.65 -8.45
N GLY A 96 -14.38 -8.87 -8.92
CA GLY A 96 -15.60 -9.63 -9.17
C GLY A 96 -15.89 -10.76 -8.17
N ASN A 97 -15.16 -10.83 -7.03
CA ASN A 97 -15.29 -11.94 -6.10
C ASN A 97 -15.16 -11.47 -4.64
N ASP A 98 -16.30 -11.25 -3.98
CA ASP A 98 -16.36 -10.72 -2.62
C ASP A 98 -15.77 -11.69 -1.57
N PRO A 99 -16.05 -13.00 -1.59
CA PRO A 99 -15.42 -13.96 -0.69
C PRO A 99 -13.90 -14.00 -0.85
N GLN A 100 -13.39 -13.93 -2.08
CA GLN A 100 -11.95 -13.88 -2.34
C GLN A 100 -11.31 -12.58 -1.85
N TYR A 101 -11.99 -11.44 -2.01
CA TYR A 101 -11.55 -10.15 -1.46
C TYR A 101 -11.38 -10.24 0.06
N TRP A 102 -12.42 -10.69 0.76
CA TRP A 102 -12.42 -10.86 2.21
C TRP A 102 -11.32 -11.84 2.65
N MET A 103 -11.26 -13.02 2.04
CA MET A 103 -10.27 -14.05 2.35
C MET A 103 -8.84 -13.58 2.13
N SER A 104 -8.59 -12.74 1.12
CA SER A 104 -7.26 -12.20 0.86
C SER A 104 -6.79 -11.28 1.99
N GLY A 105 -7.69 -10.43 2.49
CA GLY A 105 -7.41 -9.57 3.64
C GLY A 105 -7.18 -10.37 4.93
N LEU A 106 -8.00 -11.41 5.17
CA LEU A 106 -7.84 -12.31 6.31
C LEU A 106 -6.48 -13.00 6.33
N LYS A 107 -6.03 -13.51 5.18
CA LYS A 107 -4.71 -14.15 5.08
C LYS A 107 -3.58 -13.18 5.45
N ASP A 108 -3.66 -11.95 4.97
CA ASP A 108 -2.64 -10.94 5.27
C ASP A 108 -2.68 -10.52 6.75
N TYR A 109 -3.88 -10.37 7.31
CA TYR A 109 -4.07 -10.14 8.75
C TYR A 109 -3.42 -11.25 9.60
N ILE A 110 -3.74 -12.52 9.30
CA ILE A 110 -3.20 -13.66 10.06
C ILE A 110 -1.66 -13.71 9.96
N ARG A 111 -1.09 -13.56 8.76
CA ARG A 111 0.36 -13.58 8.55
C ARG A 111 1.05 -12.46 9.32
N MET A 112 0.49 -11.26 9.28
CA MET A 112 1.05 -10.12 9.97
C MET A 112 0.97 -10.28 11.51
N MET A 113 -0.15 -10.80 12.02
CA MET A 113 -0.28 -11.09 13.45
C MET A 113 0.64 -12.23 13.90
N ASP A 114 0.89 -13.24 13.06
CA ASP A 114 1.90 -14.27 13.32
C ASP A 114 3.32 -13.69 13.42
N VAL A 115 3.65 -12.71 12.57
CA VAL A 115 4.92 -11.98 12.66
C VAL A 115 4.98 -11.17 13.97
N ALA A 116 3.94 -10.40 14.27
CA ALA A 116 3.89 -9.61 15.52
C ALA A 116 4.07 -10.51 16.77
N LEU A 117 3.41 -11.67 16.79
CA LEU A 117 3.53 -12.66 17.88
C LEU A 117 4.94 -13.22 18.00
N ARG A 118 5.58 -13.61 16.88
CA ARG A 118 6.97 -14.12 16.87
C ARG A 118 7.95 -13.09 17.42
N HIS A 119 7.73 -11.83 17.11
CA HIS A 119 8.54 -10.71 17.58
C HIS A 119 8.07 -10.12 18.92
N LYS A 120 7.11 -10.77 19.60
CA LYS A 120 6.61 -10.42 20.94
C LYS A 120 6.05 -8.99 21.02
N VAL A 121 5.38 -8.53 19.96
CA VAL A 121 4.69 -7.23 19.95
C VAL A 121 3.24 -7.42 20.35
N ASP A 122 2.84 -6.74 21.42
CA ASP A 122 1.43 -6.59 21.82
C ASP A 122 0.80 -5.47 21.00
N VAL A 123 -0.12 -5.81 20.12
CA VAL A 123 -0.73 -4.88 19.17
C VAL A 123 -1.99 -4.27 19.79
N GLN A 124 -1.89 -3.07 20.35
CA GLN A 124 -3.01 -2.29 20.88
C GLN A 124 -3.44 -1.17 19.91
N SER A 125 -2.57 -0.82 18.96
CA SER A 125 -2.79 0.19 17.95
C SER A 125 -2.21 -0.25 16.60
N TYR A 126 -2.95 -0.03 15.52
CA TYR A 126 -2.61 -0.45 14.18
C TYR A 126 -2.78 0.69 13.17
N PHE A 127 -1.88 0.77 12.21
CA PHE A 127 -1.97 1.71 11.10
C PHE A 127 -1.73 1.00 9.75
N ASP A 128 -2.69 1.14 8.84
CA ASP A 128 -2.61 0.65 7.47
C ASP A 128 -2.32 1.83 6.52
N PHE A 129 -1.10 1.90 6.02
CA PHE A 129 -0.66 2.93 5.08
C PHE A 129 -0.93 2.47 3.64
N GLY A 130 -1.81 3.17 2.93
CA GLY A 130 -2.37 2.75 1.64
C GLY A 130 -3.47 1.69 1.84
N CYS A 131 -4.41 1.98 2.73
CA CYS A 131 -5.42 1.01 3.20
C CYS A 131 -6.52 0.69 2.17
N ALA A 132 -6.62 1.46 1.07
CA ALA A 132 -7.77 1.44 0.18
C ALA A 132 -9.10 1.46 0.97
N SER A 133 -10.12 0.74 0.55
CA SER A 133 -11.39 0.60 1.31
C SER A 133 -11.31 -0.49 2.39
N GLY A 134 -10.16 -0.62 3.05
CA GLY A 134 -10.00 -1.37 4.29
C GLY A 134 -9.96 -2.89 4.17
N ARG A 135 -9.33 -3.43 3.12
CA ARG A 135 -9.19 -4.88 2.92
C ARG A 135 -8.57 -5.59 4.13
N VAL A 136 -7.56 -5.01 4.76
CA VAL A 136 -6.91 -5.53 5.99
C VAL A 136 -7.50 -4.88 7.24
N VAL A 137 -7.78 -3.58 7.22
CA VAL A 137 -8.38 -2.81 8.31
C VAL A 137 -9.63 -3.49 8.90
N ARG A 138 -10.50 -4.05 8.05
CA ARG A 138 -11.73 -4.72 8.49
C ARG A 138 -11.48 -5.92 9.41
N HIS A 139 -10.37 -6.65 9.18
CA HIS A 139 -10.01 -7.79 10.03
C HIS A 139 -9.48 -7.33 11.39
N PHE A 140 -8.72 -6.24 11.46
CA PHE A 140 -8.39 -5.64 12.74
C PHE A 140 -9.63 -5.16 13.49
N ALA A 141 -10.59 -4.56 12.79
CA ALA A 141 -11.83 -4.09 13.40
C ALA A 141 -12.74 -5.22 13.91
N ALA A 142 -12.81 -6.35 13.17
CA ALA A 142 -13.71 -7.46 13.48
C ALA A 142 -13.10 -8.55 14.38
N GLN A 143 -11.78 -8.78 14.31
CA GLN A 143 -11.13 -9.94 14.90
C GLN A 143 -10.23 -9.62 16.08
N SER A 144 -9.69 -8.40 16.17
CA SER A 144 -8.73 -8.05 17.20
C SER A 144 -9.37 -7.20 18.31
N GLY A 145 -8.72 -7.19 19.49
CA GLY A 145 -9.04 -6.26 20.57
C GLY A 145 -8.31 -4.91 20.41
N VAL A 146 -7.82 -4.58 19.22
CA VAL A 146 -7.07 -3.34 18.95
C VAL A 146 -7.96 -2.13 19.20
N LYS A 147 -7.49 -1.21 20.06
CA LYS A 147 -8.28 -0.07 20.54
C LYS A 147 -8.35 1.07 19.53
N THR A 148 -7.32 1.23 18.74
CA THR A 148 -7.23 2.31 17.75
C THR A 148 -6.67 1.78 16.44
N ILE A 149 -7.41 1.96 15.37
CA ILE A 149 -7.04 1.58 14.03
C ILE A 149 -7.04 2.83 13.17
N TRP A 150 -5.90 3.12 12.54
CA TRP A 150 -5.82 4.14 11.50
C TRP A 150 -5.73 3.48 10.13
N GLY A 151 -6.35 4.08 9.15
CA GLY A 151 -6.16 3.72 7.74
C GLY A 151 -5.93 4.99 6.94
N SER A 152 -4.86 5.06 6.16
CA SER A 152 -4.65 6.21 5.28
C SER A 152 -4.57 5.79 3.82
N ASP A 153 -5.05 6.67 2.95
CA ASP A 153 -4.95 6.51 1.51
C ASP A 153 -4.90 7.86 0.81
N ILE A 154 -4.21 7.93 -0.33
CA ILE A 154 -4.22 9.12 -1.19
C ILE A 154 -5.54 9.28 -1.95
N ASN A 155 -6.29 8.19 -2.12
CA ASN A 155 -7.62 8.21 -2.70
C ASN A 155 -8.65 8.56 -1.62
N GLY A 156 -9.13 9.79 -1.63
CA GLY A 156 -10.13 10.29 -0.67
C GLY A 156 -11.45 9.52 -0.70
N ARG A 157 -11.81 8.89 -1.83
CA ARG A 157 -12.99 8.02 -1.93
C ARG A 157 -12.86 6.80 -1.02
N HIS A 158 -11.68 6.18 -0.94
CA HIS A 158 -11.42 5.03 -0.07
C HIS A 158 -11.55 5.40 1.42
N THR A 159 -10.94 6.49 1.82
CA THR A 159 -11.03 6.94 3.24
C THR A 159 -12.44 7.38 3.61
N ARG A 160 -13.21 7.95 2.66
CA ARG A 160 -14.63 8.23 2.85
C ARG A 160 -15.44 6.95 3.04
N TRP A 161 -15.13 5.88 2.29
CA TRP A 161 -15.77 4.58 2.47
C TRP A 161 -15.55 4.04 3.89
N LEU A 162 -14.30 4.10 4.38
CA LEU A 162 -14.00 3.72 5.76
C LEU A 162 -14.77 4.54 6.80
N LEU A 163 -14.86 5.85 6.58
CA LEU A 163 -15.57 6.75 7.48
C LEU A 163 -17.07 6.41 7.58
N GLU A 164 -17.67 6.02 6.46
CA GLU A 164 -19.11 5.76 6.36
C GLU A 164 -19.49 4.36 6.86
N PHE A 165 -18.68 3.33 6.58
CA PHE A 165 -19.08 1.94 6.77
C PHE A 165 -18.31 1.19 7.85
N MET A 166 -17.19 1.72 8.36
CA MET A 166 -16.42 1.06 9.40
C MET A 166 -16.75 1.63 10.80
N PRO A 167 -16.48 0.88 11.89
CA PRO A 167 -16.79 1.33 13.23
C PRO A 167 -15.96 2.55 13.64
N LYS A 168 -16.46 3.35 14.59
CA LYS A 168 -15.87 4.63 15.02
C LYS A 168 -14.43 4.57 15.56
N HIS A 169 -13.96 3.40 15.98
CA HIS A 169 -12.56 3.22 16.40
C HIS A 169 -11.60 3.05 15.23
N VAL A 170 -12.11 2.89 14.00
CA VAL A 170 -11.35 3.04 12.76
C VAL A 170 -11.32 4.52 12.39
N LYS A 171 -10.12 5.07 12.25
CA LYS A 171 -9.86 6.49 11.98
C LYS A 171 -9.25 6.65 10.59
N PRO A 172 -10.05 6.93 9.55
CA PRO A 172 -9.54 7.15 8.22
C PRO A 172 -8.84 8.51 8.07
N ILE A 173 -7.78 8.54 7.26
CA ILE A 173 -6.98 9.73 6.96
C ILE A 173 -6.78 9.80 5.45
N ALA A 174 -7.30 10.83 4.80
CA ALA A 174 -6.90 11.16 3.44
C ALA A 174 -5.53 11.85 3.50
N ASN A 175 -4.50 11.20 2.93
CA ASN A 175 -3.15 11.75 2.87
C ASN A 175 -2.77 12.17 1.45
N HIS A 176 -1.69 12.91 1.34
CA HIS A 176 -1.07 13.29 0.08
C HIS A 176 0.17 12.43 -0.19
N CYS A 177 0.79 12.60 -1.35
CA CYS A 177 2.10 12.01 -1.63
C CYS A 177 3.25 12.69 -0.87
N ILE A 178 3.00 13.83 -0.20
CA ILE A 178 3.97 14.48 0.69
C ILE A 178 3.91 13.80 2.06
N PRO A 179 5.06 13.31 2.57
CA PRO A 179 5.11 12.59 3.83
C PRO A 179 4.71 13.44 5.04
N SER A 180 3.47 13.29 5.47
CA SER A 180 2.92 13.89 6.69
C SER A 180 1.61 13.20 7.06
N ILE A 181 1.57 12.53 8.20
CA ILE A 181 0.39 11.83 8.71
C ILE A 181 0.02 12.42 10.08
N PRO A 182 -1.24 12.84 10.30
CA PRO A 182 -1.66 13.45 11.57
C PRO A 182 -1.87 12.40 12.67
N ILE A 183 -0.89 11.52 12.86
CA ILE A 183 -0.82 10.54 13.95
C ILE A 183 0.30 11.00 14.89
N PRO A 184 0.10 10.98 16.23
CA PRO A 184 1.13 11.37 17.19
C PRO A 184 2.39 10.51 17.09
N ASP A 185 3.52 11.06 17.50
CA ASP A 185 4.79 10.34 17.63
C ASP A 185 4.64 9.13 18.56
N ASN A 186 5.31 8.03 18.25
CA ASN A 186 5.43 6.86 19.12
C ASN A 186 4.08 6.30 19.60
N SER A 187 3.05 6.31 18.75
CA SER A 187 1.69 5.96 19.14
C SER A 187 1.13 4.70 18.49
N VAL A 188 1.86 4.11 17.52
CA VAL A 188 1.44 2.94 16.76
C VAL A 188 2.32 1.74 17.10
N ASP A 189 1.71 0.58 17.32
CA ASP A 189 2.41 -0.67 17.63
C ASP A 189 2.78 -1.46 16.40
N LEU A 190 1.89 -1.43 15.40
CA LEU A 190 2.03 -2.17 14.16
C LEU A 190 1.60 -1.32 12.97
N ILE A 191 2.46 -1.20 11.98
CA ILE A 191 2.18 -0.54 10.70
C ILE A 191 2.19 -1.58 9.60
N SER A 192 1.26 -1.50 8.64
CA SER A 192 1.35 -2.20 7.37
C SER A 192 1.36 -1.23 6.19
N ALA A 193 1.97 -1.68 5.07
CA ALA A 193 1.84 -1.02 3.78
C ALA A 193 1.87 -2.09 2.68
N TYR A 194 0.70 -2.44 2.17
CA TYR A 194 0.55 -3.43 1.09
C TYR A 194 0.56 -2.76 -0.27
N SER A 195 1.52 -3.09 -1.11
CA SER A 195 1.68 -2.53 -2.46
C SER A 195 1.85 -1.01 -2.52
N VAL A 196 2.38 -0.38 -1.46
CA VAL A 196 2.61 1.07 -1.42
C VAL A 196 4.04 1.40 -1.84
N PHE A 197 5.06 0.84 -1.18
CA PHE A 197 6.47 1.09 -1.50
C PHE A 197 6.87 0.57 -2.89
N THR A 198 6.06 -0.29 -3.47
CA THR A 198 6.19 -0.72 -4.87
C THR A 198 5.82 0.37 -5.88
N HIS A 199 5.25 1.50 -5.42
CA HIS A 199 4.79 2.62 -6.25
C HIS A 199 5.36 3.99 -5.83
N ILE A 200 5.95 4.10 -4.63
CA ILE A 200 6.57 5.36 -4.17
C ILE A 200 7.88 5.57 -4.93
N ASP A 201 7.87 6.46 -5.92
CA ASP A 201 9.04 6.82 -6.72
C ASP A 201 9.79 8.06 -6.21
N THR A 202 9.15 8.87 -5.37
CA THR A 202 9.72 10.07 -4.75
C THR A 202 9.45 10.05 -3.24
N PHE A 203 10.25 10.78 -2.46
CA PHE A 203 10.10 10.93 -1.00
C PHE A 203 10.15 9.62 -0.19
N GLU A 204 10.67 8.53 -0.73
CA GLU A 204 10.70 7.23 -0.03
C GLU A 204 11.30 7.34 1.37
N THR A 205 12.50 7.93 1.49
CA THR A 205 13.19 8.10 2.78
C THR A 205 12.43 9.03 3.74
N CYS A 206 11.71 10.02 3.21
CA CYS A 206 10.86 10.88 4.03
C CYS A 206 9.63 10.10 4.55
N TRP A 207 9.05 9.21 3.74
CA TRP A 207 8.00 8.30 4.21
C TRP A 207 8.52 7.32 5.28
N LEU A 208 9.73 6.78 5.10
CA LEU A 208 10.34 5.91 6.13
C LEU A 208 10.55 6.68 7.44
N ALA A 209 11.03 7.93 7.37
CA ALA A 209 11.17 8.79 8.54
C ALA A 209 9.82 9.07 9.22
N GLU A 210 8.76 9.33 8.43
CA GLU A 210 7.42 9.58 8.95
C GLU A 210 6.82 8.33 9.60
N LEU A 211 6.94 7.16 8.97
CA LEU A 211 6.50 5.91 9.57
C LEU A 211 7.30 5.58 10.84
N SER A 212 8.61 5.85 10.86
CA SER A 212 9.43 5.72 12.06
C SER A 212 8.99 6.69 13.16
N ARG A 213 8.63 7.91 12.82
CA ARG A 213 8.12 8.90 13.79
C ARG A 213 6.90 8.38 14.54
N ILE A 214 5.90 7.87 13.81
CA ILE A 214 4.62 7.42 14.40
C ILE A 214 4.72 6.05 15.08
N LEU A 215 5.62 5.16 14.63
CA LEU A 215 5.84 3.86 15.24
C LEU A 215 6.48 4.03 16.62
N ARG A 216 5.98 3.31 17.63
CA ARG A 216 6.56 3.34 18.98
C ARG A 216 7.88 2.56 19.02
N PRO A 217 8.78 2.87 19.96
CA PRO A 217 9.96 2.02 20.22
C PRO A 217 9.54 0.56 20.50
N GLY A 218 10.17 -0.39 19.81
CA GLY A 218 9.81 -1.81 19.85
C GLY A 218 8.61 -2.22 18.99
N GLY A 219 7.92 -1.27 18.35
CA GLY A 219 6.84 -1.55 17.38
C GLY A 219 7.39 -2.10 16.07
N LEU A 220 6.51 -2.69 15.25
CA LEU A 220 6.86 -3.27 13.96
C LEU A 220 6.19 -2.56 12.78
N ALA A 221 6.91 -2.45 11.68
CA ALA A 221 6.36 -2.13 10.37
C ALA A 221 6.53 -3.32 9.42
N TYR A 222 5.44 -3.68 8.73
CA TYR A 222 5.29 -4.80 7.82
C TYR A 222 5.03 -4.25 6.42
N LEU A 223 6.11 -4.03 5.65
CA LEU A 223 6.06 -3.27 4.40
C LEU A 223 6.37 -4.17 3.22
N THR A 224 5.50 -4.16 2.19
CA THR A 224 5.73 -4.95 0.97
C THR A 224 6.58 -4.21 -0.04
N VAL A 225 7.48 -4.94 -0.68
CA VAL A 225 8.40 -4.44 -1.72
C VAL A 225 8.50 -5.40 -2.91
N HIS A 226 8.99 -4.91 -4.03
CA HIS A 226 9.56 -5.75 -5.08
C HIS A 226 11.07 -5.82 -4.88
N ASN A 227 11.59 -7.02 -4.61
CA ASN A 227 13.02 -7.27 -4.43
C ASN A 227 13.54 -8.32 -5.42
N GLU A 228 14.69 -8.91 -5.14
CA GLU A 228 15.30 -9.97 -5.96
C GLU A 228 14.37 -11.18 -6.14
N ALA A 229 13.58 -11.55 -5.11
CA ALA A 229 12.64 -12.66 -5.21
C ALA A 229 11.51 -12.32 -6.22
N THR A 230 10.96 -11.11 -6.15
CA THR A 230 10.02 -10.62 -7.18
C THR A 230 10.67 -10.65 -8.57
N TRP A 231 11.91 -10.21 -8.68
CA TRP A 231 12.64 -10.20 -9.96
C TRP A 231 12.82 -11.60 -10.54
N LYS A 232 13.13 -12.61 -9.71
CA LYS A 232 13.19 -14.02 -10.10
C LYS A 232 11.83 -14.54 -10.58
N VAL A 233 10.73 -14.14 -9.94
CA VAL A 233 9.36 -14.45 -10.43
C VAL A 233 9.16 -13.87 -11.83
N LEU A 234 9.56 -12.62 -12.08
CA LEU A 234 9.40 -11.97 -13.39
C LEU A 234 10.24 -12.65 -14.48
N ARG A 235 11.39 -13.21 -14.13
CA ARG A 235 12.26 -14.00 -15.01
C ARG A 235 11.76 -15.43 -15.25
N GLY A 236 10.72 -15.86 -14.55
CA GLY A 236 10.21 -17.22 -14.62
C GLY A 236 11.04 -18.26 -13.85
N GLU A 237 11.94 -17.83 -12.98
CA GLU A 237 12.76 -18.71 -12.13
C GLU A 237 11.99 -19.21 -10.90
N LEU A 238 10.95 -18.50 -10.51
CA LEU A 238 10.02 -18.89 -9.45
C LEU A 238 8.61 -18.96 -10.01
N GLU A 239 7.86 -19.99 -9.64
CA GLU A 239 6.48 -20.16 -10.10
C GLU A 239 5.59 -19.03 -9.61
N ASN A 240 4.96 -18.34 -10.54
CA ASN A 240 3.82 -17.48 -10.30
C ASN A 240 2.97 -17.40 -11.57
N PRO A 241 1.73 -17.88 -11.58
CA PRO A 241 0.90 -17.96 -12.79
C PRO A 241 0.48 -16.58 -13.33
N ASN A 242 0.74 -15.47 -12.62
CA ASN A 242 0.24 -14.16 -13.01
C ASN A 242 1.36 -13.22 -13.51
N ASN A 243 1.64 -13.29 -14.81
CA ASN A 243 2.69 -12.50 -15.47
C ASN A 243 2.24 -11.08 -15.91
N ARG A 244 1.11 -10.58 -15.38
CA ARG A 244 0.58 -9.24 -15.76
C ARG A 244 1.56 -8.10 -15.44
N LEU A 245 2.36 -8.23 -14.41
CA LEU A 245 3.34 -7.21 -14.04
C LEU A 245 4.42 -7.07 -15.12
N VAL A 246 4.98 -8.20 -15.61
CA VAL A 246 5.94 -8.17 -16.72
C VAL A 246 5.33 -7.52 -17.95
N GLN A 247 4.10 -7.92 -18.32
CA GLN A 247 3.41 -7.34 -19.49
C GLN A 247 3.22 -5.83 -19.33
N SER A 248 2.83 -5.37 -18.14
CA SER A 248 2.65 -3.95 -17.85
C SER A 248 3.96 -3.17 -17.96
N ILE A 249 5.02 -3.66 -17.33
CA ILE A 249 6.34 -2.98 -17.35
C ILE A 249 6.92 -2.98 -18.74
N VAL A 250 6.91 -4.13 -19.44
CA VAL A 250 7.45 -4.26 -20.81
C VAL A 250 6.67 -3.43 -21.82
N LYS A 251 5.36 -3.26 -21.64
CA LYS A 251 4.56 -2.35 -22.49
C LYS A 251 5.05 -0.91 -22.38
N THR A 252 5.48 -0.50 -21.19
CA THR A 252 5.93 0.87 -20.89
C THR A 252 7.41 1.08 -21.28
N ASP A 253 8.25 0.12 -20.96
CA ASP A 253 9.68 0.13 -21.27
C ASP A 253 10.09 -1.24 -21.89
N PRO A 254 10.10 -1.36 -23.22
CA PRO A 254 10.50 -2.60 -23.88
C PRO A 254 11.93 -3.06 -23.55
N SER A 255 12.83 -2.15 -23.13
CA SER A 255 14.21 -2.51 -22.75
C SER A 255 14.26 -3.38 -21.47
N VAL A 256 13.17 -3.47 -20.73
CA VAL A 256 13.07 -4.33 -19.56
C VAL A 256 13.25 -5.80 -19.90
N ARG A 257 12.91 -6.23 -21.11
CA ARG A 257 13.15 -7.63 -21.54
C ARG A 257 14.62 -8.00 -21.45
N GLU A 258 15.50 -7.13 -21.95
CA GLU A 258 16.95 -7.32 -21.84
C GLU A 258 17.40 -7.28 -20.37
N LYS A 259 16.89 -6.34 -19.59
CA LYS A 259 17.21 -6.24 -18.16
C LYS A 259 16.78 -7.48 -17.36
N LEU A 260 15.68 -8.13 -17.76
CA LEU A 260 15.22 -9.39 -17.14
C LEU A 260 16.14 -10.59 -17.46
N GLU A 261 17.06 -10.49 -18.42
CA GLU A 261 18.10 -11.52 -18.65
C GLU A 261 19.18 -11.50 -17.56
N HIS A 262 19.25 -10.41 -16.78
CA HIS A 262 20.22 -10.20 -15.72
C HIS A 262 19.55 -10.17 -14.33
N PRO A 263 20.30 -10.41 -13.24
CA PRO A 263 19.82 -10.18 -11.87
C PRO A 263 19.32 -8.74 -11.69
N LEU A 264 18.48 -8.52 -10.66
CA LEU A 264 18.08 -7.17 -10.28
C LEU A 264 19.33 -6.31 -10.01
N ALA A 265 19.37 -5.14 -10.61
CA ALA A 265 20.47 -4.20 -10.38
C ALA A 265 20.52 -3.77 -8.91
N GLU A 266 21.72 -3.56 -8.40
CA GLU A 266 21.93 -3.01 -7.07
C GLU A 266 21.27 -1.63 -6.92
N GLY A 267 20.72 -1.37 -5.72
CA GLY A 267 20.08 -0.12 -5.41
C GLY A 267 18.57 -0.15 -5.63
N ARG A 268 18.03 0.97 -6.03
CA ARG A 268 16.62 1.20 -6.27
C ARG A 268 16.36 1.43 -7.76
N THR A 269 15.54 0.59 -8.37
CA THR A 269 15.17 0.69 -9.80
C THR A 269 13.73 1.13 -9.94
N VAL A 270 13.47 2.16 -10.73
CA VAL A 270 12.14 2.75 -10.93
C VAL A 270 11.74 2.70 -12.39
N TYR A 271 10.62 2.06 -12.69
CA TYR A 271 9.96 2.10 -13.99
C TYR A 271 8.73 2.99 -13.91
N ARG A 272 8.75 4.14 -14.59
CA ARG A 272 7.62 5.06 -14.65
C ARG A 272 6.76 4.78 -15.85
N PHE A 273 5.45 4.73 -15.65
CA PHE A 273 4.48 4.58 -16.73
C PHE A 273 4.26 5.92 -17.44
N THR A 274 4.04 5.85 -18.76
CA THR A 274 3.73 7.04 -19.57
C THR A 274 2.29 7.50 -19.41
N ASP A 275 1.38 6.59 -19.03
CA ASP A 275 -0.03 6.88 -18.84
C ASP A 275 -0.29 7.43 -17.44
N PHE A 276 -1.09 8.47 -17.37
CA PHE A 276 -1.46 9.12 -16.11
C PHE A 276 -2.43 8.23 -15.33
N GLY A 277 -2.00 7.76 -14.18
CA GLY A 277 -2.80 6.97 -13.24
C GLY A 277 -2.24 7.09 -11.82
N PRO A 278 -2.99 6.67 -10.80
CA PRO A 278 -2.54 6.74 -9.40
C PRO A 278 -1.27 5.93 -9.14
N TYR A 279 -0.99 4.90 -9.95
CA TYR A 279 0.18 4.03 -9.86
C TYR A 279 1.13 4.29 -11.01
N ARG A 280 1.91 5.36 -10.93
CA ARG A 280 2.77 5.82 -12.03
C ARG A 280 4.11 5.12 -12.13
N ALA A 281 4.49 4.36 -11.12
CA ALA A 281 5.77 3.69 -11.06
C ALA A 281 5.64 2.24 -10.57
N GLN A 282 6.61 1.42 -10.98
CA GLN A 282 6.96 0.18 -10.30
C GLN A 282 8.37 0.35 -9.76
N VAL A 283 8.52 0.16 -8.47
CA VAL A 283 9.78 0.37 -7.75
C VAL A 283 10.29 -0.97 -7.25
N PHE A 284 11.55 -1.26 -7.59
CA PHE A 284 12.28 -2.44 -7.15
C PHE A 284 13.42 -2.01 -6.25
N HIS A 285 13.66 -2.78 -5.20
CA HIS A 285 14.69 -2.52 -4.20
C HIS A 285 15.59 -3.76 -4.11
N SER A 286 16.90 -3.61 -4.30
CA SER A 286 17.81 -4.71 -3.94
C SER A 286 17.80 -4.89 -2.39
N ASN A 287 18.01 -6.13 -1.93
CA ASN A 287 18.08 -6.39 -0.49
C ASN A 287 19.23 -5.59 0.15
N ASN A 288 20.34 -5.40 -0.56
CA ASN A 288 21.43 -4.56 -0.09
C ASN A 288 21.00 -3.09 0.08
N TYR A 289 20.20 -2.54 -0.85
CA TYR A 289 19.63 -1.20 -0.71
C TYR A 289 18.71 -1.10 0.51
N LEU A 290 17.87 -2.10 0.74
CA LEU A 290 17.01 -2.13 1.93
C LEU A 290 17.86 -2.05 3.21
N HIS A 291 18.91 -2.87 3.33
CA HIS A 291 19.79 -2.81 4.49
C HIS A 291 20.53 -1.48 4.63
N GLN A 292 21.04 -0.91 3.54
CA GLN A 292 21.84 0.32 3.58
C GLN A 292 21.01 1.59 3.78
N VAL A 293 19.78 1.63 3.24
CA VAL A 293 18.94 2.84 3.26
C VAL A 293 17.83 2.74 4.28
N TRP A 294 17.01 1.68 4.26
CA TRP A 294 15.93 1.49 5.21
C TRP A 294 16.45 1.19 6.61
N GLY A 295 17.58 0.49 6.70
CA GLY A 295 18.30 0.23 7.96
C GLY A 295 18.80 1.48 8.70
N ARG A 296 18.70 2.67 8.10
CA ARG A 296 18.97 3.96 8.77
C ARG A 296 17.80 4.47 9.62
N PHE A 297 16.60 3.99 9.34
CA PHE A 297 15.37 4.41 10.00
C PHE A 297 14.82 3.35 10.95
N PHE A 298 15.17 2.07 10.69
CA PHE A 298 14.64 0.90 11.38
C PHE A 298 15.72 -0.19 11.49
N GLU A 299 15.58 -1.06 12.46
CA GLU A 299 16.24 -2.37 12.44
C GLU A 299 15.46 -3.31 11.50
N ILE A 300 16.16 -3.95 10.55
CA ILE A 300 15.54 -4.96 9.68
C ILE A 300 15.59 -6.30 10.40
N GLU A 301 14.43 -6.77 10.87
CA GLU A 301 14.30 -8.05 11.56
C GLU A 301 14.37 -9.24 10.60
N GLU A 302 13.63 -9.15 9.49
CA GLU A 302 13.60 -10.19 8.47
C GLU A 302 13.10 -9.65 7.12
N ILE A 303 13.49 -10.31 6.03
CA ILE A 303 12.93 -10.13 4.69
C ILE A 303 12.29 -11.46 4.29
N LEU A 304 10.96 -11.45 4.13
CA LEU A 304 10.16 -12.64 3.81
C LEU A 304 9.86 -12.64 2.31
N ASP A 305 10.59 -13.46 1.57
CA ASP A 305 10.47 -13.53 0.12
C ASP A 305 9.11 -14.02 -0.34
N CYS A 306 8.50 -13.30 -1.31
CA CYS A 306 7.21 -13.62 -1.92
C CYS A 306 6.08 -13.86 -0.90
N HIS A 307 6.15 -13.22 0.28
CA HIS A 307 5.20 -13.46 1.38
C HIS A 307 3.81 -12.89 1.11
N HIS A 308 3.71 -11.86 0.26
CA HIS A 308 2.44 -11.33 -0.26
C HIS A 308 2.39 -11.49 -1.78
N VAL A 309 1.79 -12.60 -2.26
CA VAL A 309 1.73 -12.99 -3.67
C VAL A 309 3.14 -13.09 -4.27
N ARG A 310 3.59 -12.08 -5.02
CA ARG A 310 4.95 -11.97 -5.60
C ARG A 310 5.82 -10.93 -4.88
N GLN A 311 5.23 -10.14 -4.00
CA GLN A 311 5.96 -9.13 -3.23
C GLN A 311 6.59 -9.76 -1.99
N SER A 312 7.81 -9.35 -1.69
CA SER A 312 8.44 -9.68 -0.43
C SER A 312 8.01 -8.71 0.66
N VAL A 313 8.14 -9.12 1.90
CA VAL A 313 7.83 -8.29 3.06
C VAL A 313 9.10 -7.98 3.80
N VAL A 314 9.32 -6.72 4.09
CA VAL A 314 10.37 -6.27 5.01
C VAL A 314 9.73 -6.02 6.36
N VAL A 315 10.17 -6.77 7.37
CA VAL A 315 9.76 -6.59 8.77
C VAL A 315 10.79 -5.70 9.45
N LEU A 316 10.32 -4.57 9.93
CA LEU A 316 11.15 -3.49 10.44
C LEU A 316 10.77 -3.20 11.90
N ARG A 317 11.75 -3.00 12.78
CA ARG A 317 11.57 -2.59 14.16
C ARG A 317 12.09 -1.18 14.40
N LYS A 318 11.36 -0.39 15.16
CA LYS A 318 11.87 0.89 15.68
C LYS A 318 12.63 0.69 16.98
#